data_d3abdcf7c63b9f5d5bcc05f76038ff5e
#
_entry.id   d3abdcf7c63b9f5d5bcc05f76038ff5e
#
_cell.length_a   1.000
_cell.length_b   1.000
_cell.length_c   1.000
_cell.angle_alpha   90.00
_cell.angle_beta   90.00
_cell.angle_gamma   90.00
#
_symmetry.space_group_name_H-M   'P 1'
#
loop_
_entity.id
_entity.type
_entity.pdbx_description
1 polymer ?
#
loop_
_entity_poly.entity_id
_entity_poly.type
_entity_poly.pdbx_seq_one_letter_code
_entity_poly.pdbx_strand_id
1 'polypeptide(L)'
;MTVLVTGATGNIGRMVVTELHRLGAHDVRALTVDPGRAALPAGVTVFRGHRGRPATVVPAREGVHVMYLAPHLPTVTEICRLAAAAGVGHIVDLAGPRGGIWQPIEDAVEACGVPWTHLEPGEFMANATLWSAQLRAGDVIRDAYPDAVNAPIAQEDVARVAAHALLAPGRPGNAYPLTGPEALSRRQMVTLLGEALGRPLHYLELPRAQALAVFTEVQGVAANWYLDGLAALTAHPQTTLHPSSHITGQPATTYLDWARTHAHLFQ
;
A
#
# COMPACT_ATOMS: atom_id res chain seq x y z
N MET A 1 -14.57 -16.22 13.00
CA MET A 1 -13.69 -15.08 13.36
C MET A 1 -14.11 -13.89 12.52
N THR A 2 -14.52 -12.80 13.14
CA THR A 2 -15.00 -11.60 12.46
C THR A 2 -13.81 -10.69 12.12
N VAL A 3 -13.67 -10.33 10.86
CA VAL A 3 -12.59 -9.45 10.35
C VAL A 3 -13.20 -8.11 9.94
N LEU A 4 -12.70 -7.00 10.47
CA LEU A 4 -13.05 -5.66 10.00
C LEU A 4 -11.96 -5.10 9.10
N VAL A 5 -12.32 -4.70 7.89
CA VAL A 5 -11.42 -3.99 6.96
C VAL A 5 -11.84 -2.53 6.89
N THR A 6 -11.01 -1.62 7.42
CA THR A 6 -11.23 -0.18 7.25
C THR A 6 -10.68 0.26 5.89
N GLY A 7 -11.27 1.30 5.28
CA GLY A 7 -10.87 1.73 3.95
C GLY A 7 -11.04 0.64 2.87
N ALA A 8 -12.05 -0.21 3.04
CA ALA A 8 -12.29 -1.43 2.25
C ALA A 8 -12.54 -1.21 0.75
N THR A 9 -12.79 0.01 0.31
CA THR A 9 -12.93 0.36 -1.12
C THR A 9 -11.75 1.19 -1.66
N GLY A 10 -10.72 1.40 -0.84
CA GLY A 10 -9.45 1.99 -1.27
C GLY A 10 -8.56 0.97 -1.98
N ASN A 11 -7.42 1.44 -2.49
CA ASN A 11 -6.50 0.62 -3.31
C ASN A 11 -6.10 -0.69 -2.64
N ILE A 12 -5.52 -0.65 -1.45
CA ILE A 12 -5.09 -1.87 -0.72
C ILE A 12 -6.29 -2.55 -0.05
N GLY A 13 -7.17 -1.80 0.63
CA GLY A 13 -8.28 -2.37 1.39
C GLY A 13 -9.22 -3.25 0.57
N ARG A 14 -9.50 -2.86 -0.69
CA ARG A 14 -10.29 -3.70 -1.62
C ARG A 14 -9.61 -5.03 -1.91
N MET A 15 -8.30 -4.99 -2.15
CA MET A 15 -7.51 -6.18 -2.41
C MET A 15 -7.46 -7.09 -1.17
N VAL A 16 -7.35 -6.50 0.04
CA VAL A 16 -7.42 -7.25 1.32
C VAL A 16 -8.76 -7.97 1.45
N VAL A 17 -9.89 -7.30 1.17
CA VAL A 17 -11.22 -7.94 1.20
C VAL A 17 -11.31 -9.08 0.19
N THR A 18 -10.82 -8.87 -1.04
CA THR A 18 -10.80 -9.90 -2.09
C THR A 18 -9.96 -11.10 -1.67
N GLU A 19 -8.80 -10.86 -1.06
CA GLU A 19 -7.89 -11.93 -0.65
C GLU A 19 -8.42 -12.70 0.57
N LEU A 20 -9.03 -12.02 1.54
CA LEU A 20 -9.76 -12.66 2.64
C LEU A 20 -10.86 -13.59 2.13
N HIS A 21 -11.63 -13.13 1.14
CA HIS A 21 -12.67 -13.94 0.50
C HIS A 21 -12.08 -15.18 -0.20
N ARG A 22 -11.00 -15.00 -0.97
CA ARG A 22 -10.27 -16.10 -1.64
C ARG A 22 -9.74 -17.13 -0.65
N LEU A 23 -9.30 -16.69 0.54
CA LEU A 23 -8.81 -17.56 1.63
C LEU A 23 -9.94 -18.17 2.47
N GLY A 24 -11.22 -17.96 2.11
CA GLY A 24 -12.36 -18.56 2.78
C GLY A 24 -12.76 -17.89 4.10
N ALA A 25 -12.43 -16.63 4.30
CA ALA A 25 -12.95 -15.88 5.44
C ALA A 25 -14.46 -15.68 5.33
N HIS A 26 -15.23 -16.19 6.28
CA HIS A 26 -16.71 -16.22 6.22
C HIS A 26 -17.39 -14.97 6.81
N ASP A 27 -16.73 -14.23 7.69
CA ASP A 27 -17.32 -13.07 8.38
C ASP A 27 -16.38 -11.86 8.19
N VAL A 28 -16.49 -11.24 7.02
CA VAL A 28 -15.72 -10.05 6.65
C VAL A 28 -16.65 -8.84 6.64
N ARG A 29 -16.28 -7.82 7.40
CA ARG A 29 -16.94 -6.52 7.46
C ARG A 29 -16.11 -5.46 6.74
N ALA A 30 -16.70 -4.76 5.81
CA ALA A 30 -16.07 -3.73 5.01
C ALA A 30 -16.58 -2.34 5.42
N LEU A 31 -15.69 -1.45 5.87
CA LEU A 31 -16.03 -0.06 6.16
C LEU A 31 -15.75 0.81 4.95
N THR A 32 -16.78 1.45 4.40
CA THR A 32 -16.70 2.35 3.25
C THR A 32 -17.62 3.55 3.37
N VAL A 33 -17.30 4.64 2.67
CA VAL A 33 -18.13 5.85 2.63
C VAL A 33 -19.40 5.64 1.82
N ASP A 34 -19.37 4.79 0.81
CA ASP A 34 -20.51 4.51 -0.07
C ASP A 34 -20.73 2.99 -0.26
N PRO A 35 -21.58 2.39 0.58
CA PRO A 35 -21.94 0.97 0.45
C PRO A 35 -22.54 0.60 -0.90
N GLY A 36 -23.34 1.48 -1.51
CA GLY A 36 -24.01 1.22 -2.80
C GLY A 36 -23.04 1.09 -3.98
N ARG A 37 -21.84 1.67 -3.86
CA ARG A 37 -20.79 1.62 -4.88
C ARG A 37 -19.60 0.75 -4.46
N ALA A 38 -19.73 -0.02 -3.39
CA ALA A 38 -18.62 -0.78 -2.84
C ALA A 38 -18.06 -1.82 -3.82
N ALA A 39 -18.94 -2.51 -4.58
CA ALA A 39 -18.57 -3.56 -5.54
C ALA A 39 -17.55 -4.56 -4.95
N LEU A 40 -17.85 -5.12 -3.78
CA LEU A 40 -17.05 -6.10 -3.05
C LEU A 40 -17.60 -7.52 -3.28
N PRO A 41 -16.84 -8.58 -2.99
CA PRO A 41 -17.30 -9.97 -3.11
C PRO A 41 -18.61 -10.23 -2.35
N ALA A 42 -19.43 -11.17 -2.85
CA ALA A 42 -20.65 -11.59 -2.19
C ALA A 42 -20.33 -12.16 -0.79
N GLY A 43 -21.24 -11.94 0.18
CA GLY A 43 -21.06 -12.38 1.56
C GLY A 43 -20.29 -11.41 2.47
N VAL A 44 -19.71 -10.34 1.92
CA VAL A 44 -19.08 -9.27 2.71
C VAL A 44 -20.17 -8.35 3.27
N THR A 45 -20.19 -8.15 4.58
CA THR A 45 -21.10 -7.20 5.23
C THR A 45 -20.56 -5.78 5.12
N VAL A 46 -21.25 -4.88 4.45
CA VAL A 46 -20.77 -3.53 4.17
C VAL A 46 -21.38 -2.53 5.15
N PHE A 47 -20.53 -1.79 5.85
CA PHE A 47 -20.90 -0.73 6.77
C PHE A 47 -20.58 0.65 6.18
N ARG A 48 -21.51 1.58 6.36
CA ARG A 48 -21.25 2.99 6.02
C ARG A 48 -20.39 3.64 7.10
N GLY A 49 -19.25 4.16 6.73
CA GLY A 49 -18.39 4.90 7.64
C GLY A 49 -17.09 5.36 6.98
N HIS A 50 -16.36 6.19 7.69
CA HIS A 50 -15.08 6.73 7.21
C HIS A 50 -14.09 6.84 8.37
N ARG A 51 -12.86 6.34 8.18
CA ARG A 51 -11.81 6.41 9.22
C ARG A 51 -11.49 7.84 9.69
N GLY A 52 -11.66 8.84 8.83
CA GLY A 52 -11.56 10.26 9.21
C GLY A 52 -12.74 10.80 10.03
N ARG A 53 -13.75 9.96 10.34
CA ARG A 53 -14.89 10.26 11.20
C ARG A 53 -15.08 9.09 12.17
N PRO A 54 -14.29 9.01 13.26
CA PRO A 54 -14.20 7.83 14.13
C PRO A 54 -15.55 7.33 14.65
N ALA A 55 -16.49 8.21 14.98
CA ALA A 55 -17.82 7.82 15.43
C ALA A 55 -18.56 6.91 14.44
N THR A 56 -18.26 7.01 13.13
CA THR A 56 -18.90 6.19 12.09
C THR A 56 -18.32 4.77 12.00
N VAL A 57 -17.21 4.49 12.68
CA VAL A 57 -16.60 3.15 12.76
C VAL A 57 -17.30 2.30 13.82
N VAL A 58 -17.94 2.93 14.80
CA VAL A 58 -18.56 2.28 15.98
C VAL A 58 -19.49 1.12 15.62
N PRO A 59 -20.44 1.24 14.66
CA PRO A 59 -21.34 0.13 14.32
C PRO A 59 -20.65 -1.09 13.71
N ALA A 60 -19.53 -0.88 13.01
CA ALA A 60 -18.82 -1.97 12.32
C ALA A 60 -17.92 -2.79 13.25
N ARG A 61 -17.53 -2.25 14.41
CA ARG A 61 -16.51 -2.84 15.30
C ARG A 61 -17.05 -3.84 16.33
N GLU A 62 -18.35 -3.86 16.58
CA GLU A 62 -18.93 -4.72 17.63
C GLU A 62 -18.69 -6.19 17.34
N GLY A 63 -18.07 -6.93 18.28
CA GLY A 63 -17.74 -8.33 18.12
C GLY A 63 -16.64 -8.62 17.07
N VAL A 64 -15.87 -7.62 16.66
CA VAL A 64 -14.73 -7.80 15.77
C VAL A 64 -13.58 -8.45 16.52
N HIS A 65 -13.02 -9.51 15.93
CA HIS A 65 -11.87 -10.22 16.49
C HIS A 65 -10.54 -9.62 16.01
N VAL A 66 -10.46 -9.29 14.71
CA VAL A 66 -9.25 -8.72 14.09
C VAL A 66 -9.62 -7.58 13.15
N MET A 67 -8.74 -6.59 13.04
CA MET A 67 -8.98 -5.39 12.23
C MET A 67 -7.81 -5.07 11.31
N TYR A 68 -8.09 -4.89 10.01
CA TYR A 68 -7.17 -4.20 9.11
C TYR A 68 -7.37 -2.69 9.24
N LEU A 69 -6.30 -1.99 9.61
CA LEU A 69 -6.30 -0.54 9.78
C LEU A 69 -5.62 0.14 8.60
N ALA A 70 -6.41 0.69 7.68
CA ALA A 70 -5.90 1.57 6.63
C ALA A 70 -5.44 2.91 7.24
N PRO A 71 -4.29 3.47 6.81
CA PRO A 71 -3.69 4.64 7.44
C PRO A 71 -4.56 5.91 7.31
N HIS A 72 -4.64 6.68 8.40
CA HIS A 72 -5.25 8.01 8.42
C HIS A 72 -4.71 8.79 9.64
N LEU A 73 -3.59 9.47 9.46
CA LEU A 73 -2.85 10.16 10.52
C LEU A 73 -3.72 11.01 11.46
N PRO A 74 -4.66 11.84 10.97
CA PRO A 74 -5.41 12.72 11.88
C PRO A 74 -6.30 12.02 12.90
N THR A 75 -6.66 10.73 12.69
CA THR A 75 -7.64 10.05 13.54
C THR A 75 -7.21 8.66 14.00
N VAL A 76 -6.00 8.23 13.68
CA VAL A 76 -5.52 6.88 14.00
C VAL A 76 -5.62 6.59 15.50
N THR A 77 -5.17 7.48 16.36
CA THR A 77 -5.22 7.34 17.83
C THR A 77 -6.63 7.07 18.32
N GLU A 78 -7.62 7.82 17.81
CA GLU A 78 -9.02 7.63 18.21
C GLU A 78 -9.59 6.31 17.66
N ILE A 79 -9.24 5.93 16.45
CA ILE A 79 -9.66 4.62 15.89
C ILE A 79 -9.08 3.47 16.72
N CYS A 80 -7.81 3.52 17.08
CA CYS A 80 -7.16 2.52 17.92
C CYS A 80 -7.81 2.44 19.32
N ARG A 81 -8.10 3.58 19.94
CA ARG A 81 -8.85 3.64 21.21
C ARG A 81 -10.23 2.98 21.10
N LEU A 82 -10.94 3.26 20.01
CA LEU A 82 -12.24 2.66 19.74
C LEU A 82 -12.12 1.14 19.49
N ALA A 83 -11.09 0.66 18.84
CA ALA A 83 -10.82 -0.76 18.63
C ALA A 83 -10.54 -1.47 19.97
N ALA A 84 -9.66 -0.91 20.80
CA ALA A 84 -9.37 -1.42 22.14
C ALA A 84 -10.63 -1.50 23.00
N ALA A 85 -11.45 -0.42 23.03
CA ALA A 85 -12.69 -0.38 23.81
C ALA A 85 -13.77 -1.38 23.31
N ALA A 86 -13.69 -1.84 22.06
CA ALA A 86 -14.56 -2.87 21.50
C ALA A 86 -14.04 -4.31 21.73
N GLY A 87 -12.87 -4.48 22.34
CA GLY A 87 -12.25 -5.77 22.55
C GLY A 87 -11.67 -6.41 21.28
N VAL A 88 -11.25 -5.60 20.30
CA VAL A 88 -10.52 -6.11 19.13
C VAL A 88 -9.25 -6.80 19.61
N GLY A 89 -9.07 -8.06 19.23
CA GLY A 89 -7.97 -8.90 19.71
C GLY A 89 -6.66 -8.71 18.95
N HIS A 90 -6.70 -8.16 17.72
CA HIS A 90 -5.48 -7.91 16.92
C HIS A 90 -5.71 -6.83 15.87
N ILE A 91 -4.73 -5.95 15.67
CA ILE A 91 -4.71 -4.95 14.61
C ILE A 91 -3.60 -5.28 13.63
N VAL A 92 -3.93 -5.35 12.34
CA VAL A 92 -2.95 -5.35 11.24
C VAL A 92 -3.05 -4.00 10.57
N ASP A 93 -2.04 -3.16 10.71
CA ASP A 93 -2.02 -1.84 10.10
C ASP A 93 -1.10 -1.76 8.90
N LEU A 94 -1.38 -0.79 8.05
CA LEU A 94 -0.52 -0.39 6.96
C LEU A 94 0.15 0.92 7.33
N ALA A 95 1.46 0.89 7.46
CA ALA A 95 2.29 2.06 7.73
C ALA A 95 3.27 2.30 6.57
N GLY A 96 4.53 2.42 6.86
CA GLY A 96 5.63 2.56 5.92
C GLY A 96 6.94 2.27 6.66
N PRO A 97 8.09 2.43 6.02
CA PRO A 97 9.35 2.18 6.68
C PRO A 97 9.46 2.95 8.01
N ARG A 98 9.91 2.26 9.05
CA ARG A 98 10.07 2.82 10.40
C ARG A 98 10.93 4.09 10.39
N GLY A 99 10.54 5.09 11.17
CA GLY A 99 11.17 6.42 11.17
C GLY A 99 10.68 7.35 10.06
N GLY A 100 9.81 6.89 9.17
CA GLY A 100 9.22 7.69 8.11
C GLY A 100 7.99 8.51 8.55
N ILE A 101 7.36 9.17 7.59
CA ILE A 101 6.18 10.03 7.83
C ILE A 101 4.95 9.27 8.38
N TRP A 102 4.94 7.94 8.25
CA TRP A 102 3.87 7.06 8.71
C TRP A 102 4.11 6.52 10.14
N GLN A 103 5.27 6.78 10.76
CA GLN A 103 5.59 6.36 12.12
C GLN A 103 4.47 6.64 13.14
N PRO A 104 3.75 7.78 13.10
CA PRO A 104 2.65 8.02 14.05
C PRO A 104 1.47 7.04 13.94
N ILE A 105 1.35 6.27 12.85
CA ILE A 105 0.36 5.18 12.76
C ILE A 105 0.78 4.05 13.69
N GLU A 106 2.03 3.59 13.60
CA GLU A 106 2.59 2.54 14.45
C GLU A 106 2.55 2.93 15.92
N ASP A 107 3.02 4.15 16.24
CA ASP A 107 3.02 4.66 17.60
C ASP A 107 1.62 4.65 18.23
N ALA A 108 0.59 5.00 17.46
CA ALA A 108 -0.79 5.00 17.93
C ALA A 108 -1.34 3.57 18.11
N VAL A 109 -0.97 2.65 17.25
CA VAL A 109 -1.34 1.23 17.33
C VAL A 109 -0.66 0.59 18.53
N GLU A 110 0.65 0.79 18.72
CA GLU A 110 1.39 0.27 19.87
C GLU A 110 0.83 0.81 21.20
N ALA A 111 0.54 2.12 21.25
CA ALA A 111 0.03 2.78 22.46
C ALA A 111 -1.38 2.34 22.88
N CYS A 112 -2.18 1.75 21.99
CA CYS A 112 -3.56 1.37 22.32
C CYS A 112 -3.68 0.06 23.11
N GLY A 113 -2.59 -0.70 23.24
CA GLY A 113 -2.52 -1.94 24.01
C GLY A 113 -3.17 -3.16 23.34
N VAL A 114 -3.67 -3.04 22.12
CA VAL A 114 -4.15 -4.17 21.32
C VAL A 114 -2.96 -4.87 20.68
N PRO A 115 -2.87 -6.22 20.68
CA PRO A 115 -1.88 -6.94 19.89
C PRO A 115 -1.86 -6.50 18.43
N TRP A 116 -0.68 -6.39 17.82
CA TRP A 116 -0.56 -5.78 16.50
C TRP A 116 0.44 -6.47 15.56
N THR A 117 0.29 -6.17 14.28
CA THR A 117 1.25 -6.47 13.22
C THR A 117 1.34 -5.25 12.30
N HIS A 118 2.55 -4.69 12.16
CA HIS A 118 2.82 -3.59 11.23
C HIS A 118 3.21 -4.13 9.86
N LEU A 119 2.61 -3.59 8.81
CA LEU A 119 3.04 -3.79 7.43
C LEU A 119 3.75 -2.52 6.98
N GLU A 120 5.04 -2.64 6.70
CA GLU A 120 5.92 -1.54 6.35
C GLU A 120 6.37 -1.63 4.88
N PRO A 121 5.46 -1.47 3.89
CA PRO A 121 5.87 -1.47 2.50
C PRO A 121 6.73 -0.25 2.19
N GLY A 122 7.75 -0.47 1.37
CA GLY A 122 8.51 0.60 0.73
C GLY A 122 7.74 1.26 -0.41
N GLU A 123 8.40 1.48 -1.53
CA GLU A 123 7.74 2.02 -2.73
C GLU A 123 6.78 1.02 -3.35
N PHE A 124 5.61 1.48 -3.77
CA PHE A 124 4.68 0.67 -4.54
C PHE A 124 5.00 0.70 -6.03
N MET A 125 4.86 -0.43 -6.73
CA MET A 125 4.96 -0.49 -8.20
C MET A 125 3.98 0.48 -8.86
N ALA A 126 2.80 0.67 -8.26
CA ALA A 126 1.78 1.59 -8.72
C ALA A 126 2.22 3.08 -8.75
N ASN A 127 3.33 3.45 -8.09
CA ASN A 127 3.91 4.78 -8.22
C ASN A 127 4.38 5.07 -9.66
N ALA A 128 4.62 4.05 -10.48
CA ALA A 128 4.87 4.22 -11.92
C ALA A 128 3.73 4.95 -12.64
N THR A 129 2.50 4.96 -12.10
CA THR A 129 1.39 5.74 -12.66
C THR A 129 1.63 7.26 -12.64
N LEU A 130 2.61 7.75 -11.90
CA LEU A 130 3.09 9.14 -12.00
C LEU A 130 3.58 9.48 -13.40
N TRP A 131 3.99 8.49 -14.18
CA TRP A 131 4.40 8.64 -15.58
C TRP A 131 3.23 8.53 -16.57
N SER A 132 2.02 8.15 -16.16
CA SER A 132 0.90 7.86 -17.07
C SER A 132 0.56 9.03 -18.01
N ALA A 133 0.58 10.28 -17.51
CA ALA A 133 0.29 11.46 -18.35
C ALA A 133 1.35 11.63 -19.45
N GLN A 134 2.62 11.41 -19.13
CA GLN A 134 3.71 11.48 -20.09
C GLN A 134 3.63 10.35 -21.11
N LEU A 135 3.26 9.14 -20.69
CA LEU A 135 3.14 7.98 -21.56
C LEU A 135 1.95 8.05 -22.52
N ARG A 136 0.89 8.75 -22.15
CA ARG A 136 -0.20 9.10 -23.08
C ARG A 136 0.20 10.15 -24.11
N ALA A 137 1.19 10.97 -23.79
CA ALA A 137 1.70 12.01 -24.70
C ALA A 137 2.83 11.51 -25.62
N GLY A 138 3.45 10.38 -25.33
CA GLY A 138 4.55 9.82 -26.12
C GLY A 138 5.39 8.79 -25.38
N ASP A 139 6.59 8.52 -25.90
CA ASP A 139 7.46 7.44 -25.39
C ASP A 139 8.63 7.97 -24.54
N VAL A 140 8.61 9.24 -24.13
CA VAL A 140 9.67 9.86 -23.35
C VAL A 140 9.18 10.15 -21.92
N ILE A 141 9.79 9.50 -20.95
CA ILE A 141 9.61 9.78 -19.53
C ILE A 141 10.68 10.79 -19.08
N ARG A 142 10.24 11.94 -18.62
CA ARG A 142 11.06 13.02 -18.07
C ARG A 142 11.01 12.94 -16.56
N ASP A 143 12.15 12.60 -15.94
CA ASP A 143 12.25 12.37 -14.52
C ASP A 143 13.68 12.64 -14.02
N ALA A 144 13.89 12.67 -12.70
CA ALA A 144 15.20 12.84 -12.09
C ALA A 144 15.73 11.50 -11.55
N TYR A 145 17.04 11.49 -11.24
CA TYR A 145 17.69 10.38 -10.54
C TYR A 145 17.48 8.99 -11.20
N PRO A 146 17.92 8.83 -12.47
CA PRO A 146 17.73 7.57 -13.22
C PRO A 146 18.33 6.34 -12.51
N ASP A 147 19.35 6.55 -11.70
CA ASP A 147 20.10 5.51 -11.02
C ASP A 147 19.66 5.31 -9.55
N ALA A 148 18.60 6.00 -9.10
CA ALA A 148 17.98 5.74 -7.81
C ALA A 148 17.40 4.31 -7.81
N VAL A 149 17.92 3.44 -6.94
CA VAL A 149 17.53 2.04 -6.84
C VAL A 149 16.55 1.84 -5.70
N ASN A 150 15.38 1.28 -6.01
CA ASN A 150 14.36 0.88 -5.04
C ASN A 150 13.94 -0.57 -5.28
N ALA A 151 13.26 -1.18 -4.33
CA ALA A 151 12.68 -2.51 -4.46
C ALA A 151 11.13 -2.43 -4.40
N PRO A 152 10.48 -1.91 -5.47
CA PRO A 152 9.05 -1.62 -5.45
C PRO A 152 8.22 -2.89 -5.29
N ILE A 153 7.15 -2.81 -4.48
CA ILE A 153 6.26 -3.92 -4.19
C ILE A 153 4.89 -3.75 -4.87
N ALA A 154 4.32 -4.84 -5.35
CA ALA A 154 2.95 -4.86 -5.84
C ALA A 154 1.95 -4.67 -4.68
N GLN A 155 0.90 -3.91 -4.90
CA GLN A 155 -0.17 -3.68 -3.92
C GLN A 155 -0.89 -4.98 -3.56
N GLU A 156 -1.03 -5.88 -4.52
CA GLU A 156 -1.59 -7.22 -4.37
C GLU A 156 -0.79 -8.07 -3.38
N ASP A 157 0.54 -7.96 -3.41
CA ASP A 157 1.42 -8.70 -2.50
C ASP A 157 1.25 -8.22 -1.07
N VAL A 158 1.16 -6.90 -0.87
CA VAL A 158 0.87 -6.31 0.45
C VAL A 158 -0.50 -6.75 0.95
N ALA A 159 -1.51 -6.77 0.08
CA ALA A 159 -2.85 -7.24 0.44
C ALA A 159 -2.88 -8.73 0.80
N ARG A 160 -2.11 -9.58 0.10
CA ARG A 160 -1.94 -11.00 0.45
C ARG A 160 -1.33 -11.15 1.85
N VAL A 161 -0.24 -10.43 2.13
CA VAL A 161 0.38 -10.44 3.46
C VAL A 161 -0.60 -9.99 4.53
N ALA A 162 -1.34 -8.90 4.29
CA ALA A 162 -2.36 -8.40 5.20
C ALA A 162 -3.43 -9.45 5.51
N ALA A 163 -3.97 -10.12 4.48
CA ALA A 163 -4.98 -11.15 4.65
C ALA A 163 -4.46 -12.36 5.45
N HIS A 164 -3.24 -12.80 5.18
CA HIS A 164 -2.60 -13.88 5.95
C HIS A 164 -2.38 -13.48 7.41
N ALA A 165 -1.88 -12.27 7.67
CA ALA A 165 -1.68 -11.76 9.02
C ALA A 165 -2.99 -11.60 9.80
N LEU A 166 -4.10 -11.27 9.13
CA LEU A 166 -5.43 -11.18 9.73
C LEU A 166 -6.01 -12.56 10.09
N LEU A 167 -5.80 -13.58 9.24
CA LEU A 167 -6.37 -14.93 9.45
C LEU A 167 -5.52 -15.81 10.38
N ALA A 168 -4.22 -15.61 10.38
CA ALA A 168 -3.28 -16.31 11.23
C ALA A 168 -2.34 -15.28 11.86
N PRO A 169 -2.81 -14.47 12.82
CA PRO A 169 -1.97 -13.51 13.48
C PRO A 169 -0.80 -14.25 14.12
N GLY A 170 0.41 -13.93 13.66
CA GLY A 170 1.65 -14.48 14.19
C GLY A 170 1.91 -14.02 15.62
N ARG A 171 3.17 -13.97 16.03
CA ARG A 171 3.50 -13.39 17.34
C ARG A 171 3.10 -11.92 17.36
N PRO A 172 2.37 -11.46 18.38
CA PRO A 172 2.09 -10.05 18.57
C PRO A 172 3.37 -9.22 18.61
N GLY A 173 3.33 -8.00 18.07
CA GLY A 173 4.48 -7.09 18.05
C GLY A 173 5.45 -7.35 16.89
N ASN A 174 4.98 -7.93 15.78
CA ASN A 174 5.80 -8.11 14.58
C ASN A 174 5.61 -6.96 13.59
N ALA A 175 6.73 -6.44 13.10
CA ALA A 175 6.78 -5.56 11.95
C ALA A 175 7.34 -6.32 10.73
N TYR A 176 6.71 -6.12 9.59
CA TYR A 176 7.12 -6.72 8.32
C TYR A 176 7.53 -5.62 7.33
N PRO A 177 8.84 -5.34 7.22
CA PRO A 177 9.33 -4.50 6.12
C PRO A 177 9.15 -5.24 4.81
N LEU A 178 8.31 -4.71 3.93
CA LEU A 178 7.88 -5.35 2.69
C LEU A 178 8.53 -4.70 1.48
N THR A 179 9.16 -5.50 0.64
CA THR A 179 9.70 -5.09 -0.66
C THR A 179 9.21 -6.01 -1.76
N GLY A 180 9.34 -5.56 -3.00
CA GLY A 180 9.25 -6.44 -4.15
C GLY A 180 10.46 -7.38 -4.26
N PRO A 181 10.44 -8.31 -5.22
CA PRO A 181 11.50 -9.31 -5.39
C PRO A 181 12.74 -8.77 -6.07
N GLU A 182 12.69 -7.56 -6.65
CA GLU A 182 13.73 -6.98 -7.49
C GLU A 182 14.13 -5.60 -6.99
N ALA A 183 15.44 -5.33 -6.88
CA ALA A 183 15.97 -4.00 -6.69
C ALA A 183 16.24 -3.40 -8.09
N LEU A 184 15.50 -2.36 -8.44
CA LEU A 184 15.48 -1.77 -9.78
C LEU A 184 15.81 -0.28 -9.73
N SER A 185 16.68 0.18 -10.63
CA SER A 185 16.81 1.60 -10.87
C SER A 185 15.58 2.15 -11.61
N ARG A 186 15.35 3.45 -11.50
CA ARG A 186 14.25 4.09 -12.24
C ARG A 186 14.37 3.88 -13.75
N ARG A 187 15.57 3.91 -14.28
CA ARG A 187 15.85 3.59 -15.68
C ARG A 187 15.44 2.16 -16.04
N GLN A 188 15.77 1.19 -15.19
CA GLN A 188 15.35 -0.21 -15.40
C GLN A 188 13.83 -0.35 -15.33
N MET A 189 13.16 0.32 -14.38
CA MET A 189 11.70 0.32 -14.31
C MET A 189 11.06 0.85 -15.61
N VAL A 190 11.60 1.93 -16.19
CA VAL A 190 11.12 2.47 -17.48
C VAL A 190 11.35 1.48 -18.62
N THR A 191 12.50 0.79 -18.65
CA THR A 191 12.79 -0.24 -19.66
C THR A 191 11.77 -1.39 -19.58
N LEU A 192 11.55 -1.94 -18.38
CA LEU A 192 10.58 -3.03 -18.14
C LEU A 192 9.14 -2.60 -18.44
N LEU A 193 8.80 -1.35 -18.12
CA LEU A 193 7.49 -0.80 -18.48
C LEU A 193 7.31 -0.71 -20.00
N GLY A 194 8.35 -0.30 -20.74
CA GLY A 194 8.36 -0.31 -22.21
C GLY A 194 8.15 -1.71 -22.78
N GLU A 195 8.82 -2.72 -22.20
CA GLU A 195 8.60 -4.12 -22.58
C GLU A 195 7.14 -4.55 -22.34
N ALA A 196 6.58 -4.21 -21.17
CA ALA A 196 5.20 -4.53 -20.85
C ALA A 196 4.18 -3.86 -21.79
N LEU A 197 4.49 -2.65 -22.26
CA LEU A 197 3.63 -1.89 -23.19
C LEU A 197 3.87 -2.22 -24.66
N GLY A 198 4.86 -3.06 -24.99
CA GLY A 198 5.21 -3.44 -26.36
C GLY A 198 5.79 -2.29 -27.19
N ARG A 199 6.37 -1.26 -26.56
CA ARG A 199 6.99 -0.11 -27.23
C ARG A 199 8.22 0.39 -26.48
N PRO A 200 9.30 0.82 -27.17
CA PRO A 200 10.48 1.32 -26.49
C PRO A 200 10.17 2.65 -25.77
N LEU A 201 10.52 2.74 -24.49
CA LEU A 201 10.44 3.97 -23.71
C LEU A 201 11.82 4.56 -23.49
N HIS A 202 11.92 5.89 -23.50
CA HIS A 202 13.14 6.62 -23.31
C HIS A 202 13.10 7.42 -21.99
N TYR A 203 14.11 7.21 -21.15
CA TYR A 203 14.30 7.99 -19.94
C TYR A 203 15.10 9.26 -20.25
N LEU A 204 14.50 10.42 -20.08
CA LEU A 204 15.16 11.71 -20.16
C LEU A 204 15.39 12.25 -18.75
N GLU A 205 16.64 12.25 -18.33
CA GLU A 205 17.01 12.82 -17.03
C GLU A 205 16.84 14.34 -17.03
N LEU A 206 16.10 14.81 -16.03
CA LEU A 206 15.93 16.24 -15.76
C LEU A 206 16.76 16.68 -14.56
N PRO A 207 17.34 17.89 -14.58
CA PRO A 207 17.79 18.53 -13.35
C PRO A 207 16.68 18.59 -12.30
N ARG A 208 17.03 18.41 -11.02
CA ARG A 208 16.05 18.34 -9.91
C ARG A 208 15.01 19.47 -9.93
N ALA A 209 15.42 20.71 -10.24
CA ALA A 209 14.49 21.85 -10.28
C ALA A 209 13.43 21.70 -11.38
N GLN A 210 13.77 21.13 -12.53
CA GLN A 210 12.81 20.88 -13.62
C GLN A 210 11.91 19.69 -13.29
N ALA A 211 12.46 18.62 -12.72
CA ALA A 211 11.68 17.49 -12.25
C ALA A 211 10.68 17.90 -11.17
N LEU A 212 11.06 18.80 -10.25
CA LEU A 212 10.16 19.34 -9.23
C LEU A 212 8.93 20.01 -9.85
N ALA A 213 9.11 20.79 -10.92
CA ALA A 213 7.97 21.40 -11.62
C ALA A 213 7.02 20.33 -12.16
N VAL A 214 7.55 19.31 -12.85
CA VAL A 214 6.77 18.19 -13.41
C VAL A 214 6.02 17.42 -12.30
N PHE A 215 6.70 17.07 -11.22
CA PHE A 215 6.08 16.31 -10.13
C PHE A 215 5.09 17.13 -9.30
N THR A 216 5.27 18.45 -9.20
CA THR A 216 4.33 19.32 -8.49
C THR A 216 2.95 19.33 -9.15
N GLU A 217 2.87 19.20 -10.47
CA GLU A 217 1.60 19.10 -11.19
C GLU A 217 0.82 17.84 -10.80
N VAL A 218 1.50 16.75 -10.45
CA VAL A 218 0.89 15.45 -10.14
C VAL A 218 0.75 15.22 -8.63
N GLN A 219 1.74 15.63 -7.84
CA GLN A 219 1.85 15.31 -6.40
C GLN A 219 1.67 16.55 -5.49
N GLY A 220 1.61 17.75 -6.04
CA GLY A 220 1.50 18.96 -5.24
C GLY A 220 2.66 19.12 -4.25
N VAL A 221 2.35 19.41 -3.00
CA VAL A 221 3.34 19.63 -1.93
C VAL A 221 4.22 18.42 -1.61
N ALA A 222 3.81 17.21 -1.98
CA ALA A 222 4.59 15.99 -1.75
C ALA A 222 5.76 15.81 -2.72
N ALA A 223 5.79 16.55 -3.85
CA ALA A 223 6.81 16.41 -4.90
C ALA A 223 8.23 16.59 -4.37
N ASN A 224 8.45 17.54 -3.49
CA ASN A 224 9.78 17.82 -2.93
C ASN A 224 10.28 16.66 -2.08
N TRP A 225 9.44 16.17 -1.17
CA TRP A 225 9.73 15.00 -0.34
C TRP A 225 10.01 13.76 -1.19
N TYR A 226 9.24 13.54 -2.26
CA TYR A 226 9.44 12.40 -3.16
C TYR A 226 10.80 12.46 -3.87
N LEU A 227 11.18 13.64 -4.40
CA LEU A 227 12.49 13.83 -5.04
C LEU A 227 13.67 13.72 -4.06
N ASP A 228 13.51 14.14 -2.80
CA ASP A 228 14.51 13.95 -1.76
C ASP A 228 14.71 12.45 -1.46
N GLY A 229 13.63 11.68 -1.45
CA GLY A 229 13.67 10.23 -1.33
C GLY A 229 14.44 9.57 -2.48
N LEU A 230 14.20 9.99 -3.73
CA LEU A 230 14.95 9.48 -4.90
C LEU A 230 16.44 9.84 -4.84
N ALA A 231 16.77 11.06 -4.41
CA ALA A 231 18.15 11.47 -4.21
C ALA A 231 18.85 10.59 -3.15
N ALA A 232 18.18 10.30 -2.04
CA ALA A 232 18.68 9.40 -1.01
C ALA A 232 18.91 7.98 -1.52
N LEU A 233 18.01 7.46 -2.36
CA LEU A 233 18.12 6.12 -2.98
C LEU A 233 19.25 6.02 -4.02
N THR A 234 19.72 7.15 -4.58
CA THR A 234 20.92 7.18 -5.42
C THR A 234 22.18 6.97 -4.58
N ALA A 235 22.22 7.57 -3.38
CA ALA A 235 23.36 7.43 -2.47
C ALA A 235 23.31 6.11 -1.66
N HIS A 236 22.11 5.64 -1.33
CA HIS A 236 21.85 4.47 -0.50
C HIS A 236 20.81 3.56 -1.18
N PRO A 237 21.23 2.74 -2.17
CA PRO A 237 20.33 1.82 -2.88
C PRO A 237 19.60 0.88 -1.92
N GLN A 238 18.29 0.72 -2.13
CA GLN A 238 17.52 -0.25 -1.37
C GLN A 238 17.84 -1.67 -1.84
N THR A 239 17.92 -2.60 -0.88
CA THR A 239 18.03 -4.03 -1.15
C THR A 239 16.67 -4.71 -1.02
N THR A 240 16.54 -5.89 -1.63
CA THR A 240 15.32 -6.68 -1.49
C THR A 240 15.28 -7.40 -0.15
N LEU A 241 14.09 -7.40 0.44
CA LEU A 241 13.69 -8.23 1.57
C LEU A 241 12.57 -9.14 1.07
N HIS A 242 12.51 -10.41 1.48
CA HIS A 242 11.53 -11.36 0.92
C HIS A 242 10.49 -11.89 1.93
N PRO A 243 9.98 -11.09 2.86
CA PRO A 243 9.02 -11.60 3.84
C PRO A 243 7.66 -11.96 3.24
N SER A 244 7.24 -11.34 2.10
CA SER A 244 5.95 -11.63 1.48
C SER A 244 5.81 -13.10 1.08
N SER A 245 6.83 -13.69 0.46
CA SER A 245 6.82 -15.10 0.08
C SER A 245 6.87 -16.05 1.27
N HIS A 246 7.59 -15.68 2.33
CA HIS A 246 7.66 -16.48 3.56
C HIS A 246 6.34 -16.50 4.32
N ILE A 247 5.57 -15.41 4.27
CA ILE A 247 4.28 -15.30 4.94
C ILE A 247 3.18 -15.98 4.14
N THR A 248 3.18 -15.77 2.82
CA THR A 248 2.08 -16.18 1.94
C THR A 248 2.30 -17.54 1.28
N GLY A 249 3.54 -18.04 1.28
CA GLY A 249 3.93 -19.24 0.54
C GLY A 249 3.90 -19.06 -0.99
N GLN A 250 3.68 -17.84 -1.50
CA GLN A 250 3.59 -17.53 -2.93
C GLN A 250 4.75 -16.62 -3.36
N PRO A 251 5.25 -16.76 -4.60
CA PRO A 251 6.24 -15.84 -5.14
C PRO A 251 5.71 -14.40 -5.13
N ALA A 252 6.61 -13.46 -4.85
CA ALA A 252 6.31 -12.04 -5.00
C ALA A 252 6.19 -11.67 -6.49
N THR A 253 5.32 -10.72 -6.79
CA THR A 253 5.07 -10.23 -8.16
C THR A 253 6.30 -9.47 -8.67
N THR A 254 6.83 -9.81 -9.85
CA THR A 254 7.89 -9.04 -10.50
C THR A 254 7.36 -7.71 -11.05
N TYR A 255 8.25 -6.72 -11.22
CA TYR A 255 7.83 -5.44 -11.78
C TYR A 255 7.28 -5.58 -13.22
N LEU A 256 7.87 -6.46 -14.01
CA LEU A 256 7.42 -6.73 -15.38
C LEU A 256 6.01 -7.36 -15.40
N ASP A 257 5.75 -8.34 -14.54
CA ASP A 257 4.43 -9.00 -14.48
C ASP A 257 3.35 -8.04 -13.98
N TRP A 258 3.69 -7.21 -12.99
CA TRP A 258 2.81 -6.13 -12.53
C TRP A 258 2.51 -5.15 -13.68
N ALA A 259 3.53 -4.69 -14.39
CA ALA A 259 3.38 -3.74 -15.50
C ALA A 259 2.52 -4.31 -16.63
N ARG A 260 2.68 -5.59 -16.98
CA ARG A 260 1.83 -6.27 -17.98
C ARG A 260 0.37 -6.33 -17.55
N THR A 261 0.12 -6.69 -16.30
CA THR A 261 -1.24 -6.76 -15.74
C THR A 261 -1.92 -5.39 -15.69
N HIS A 262 -1.14 -4.33 -15.46
CA HIS A 262 -1.62 -2.96 -15.29
C HIS A 262 -1.36 -2.05 -16.49
N ALA A 263 -1.05 -2.61 -17.67
CA ALA A 263 -0.74 -1.85 -18.88
C ALA A 263 -1.83 -0.82 -19.25
N HIS A 264 -3.10 -1.12 -18.94
CA HIS A 264 -4.24 -0.24 -19.17
C HIS A 264 -4.16 1.11 -18.42
N LEU A 265 -3.35 1.22 -17.37
CA LEU A 265 -3.16 2.47 -16.61
C LEU A 265 -2.28 3.50 -17.35
N PHE A 266 -1.62 3.06 -18.42
CA PHE A 266 -0.64 3.85 -19.18
C PHE A 266 -1.09 4.14 -20.62
N GLN A 267 -2.30 3.76 -20.97
CA GLN A 267 -2.91 3.95 -22.30
C GLN A 267 -3.85 5.16 -22.32
#